data_d285febb560af742deaf0a889ae4d78f
#
_entry.id   d285febb560af742deaf0a889ae4d78f
#
_cell.length_a   1.000
_cell.length_b   1.000
_cell.length_c   1.000
_cell.angle_alpha   90.00
_cell.angle_beta   90.00
_cell.angle_gamma   90.00
#
_symmetry.space_group_name_H-M   'P 1'
#
loop_
_entity.id
_entity.type
_entity.pdbx_description
1 polymer ?
#
loop_
_entity_poly.entity_id
_entity_poly.type
_entity_poly.pdbx_seq_one_letter_code
_entity_poly.pdbx_strand_id
1 'polypeptide(L)'
;MDGEKKIFLLDAFALIYRAYFAFAKNPRINSKGLDTSAVFGFTNSLIEVIKKQKPSHLAVVFDTPKPTQRHVDFPSYKAHREAMPEGISEALPYIDKLLEVLNIPKIYKEGFEADDVIGTLAKQGEKKGYKVYMMTSDKDFAQLVSENIYMYRPGNKWQPTQTWGIKEVLEKFNIKRVNQVIDFLAMMGDAADNIPGILSLIHISEPTRQFRI
;
A
#
# COMPACT_ATOMS: atom_id res chain seq x y z
N MET A 1 32.82 -1.47 -1.49
CA MET A 1 31.87 -1.41 -0.35
C MET A 1 30.51 -1.81 -0.91
N ASP A 2 30.12 -3.06 -0.74
CA ASP A 2 28.77 -3.48 -1.12
C ASP A 2 27.78 -2.82 -0.16
N GLY A 3 27.17 -1.74 -0.61
CA GLY A 3 26.12 -1.08 0.12
C GLY A 3 24.94 -2.05 0.30
N GLU A 4 24.21 -1.91 1.40
CA GLU A 4 23.04 -2.71 1.71
C GLU A 4 22.06 -2.71 0.51
N LYS A 5 21.77 -3.89 -0.04
CA LYS A 5 20.90 -4.06 -1.20
C LYS A 5 19.43 -3.88 -0.78
N LYS A 6 18.84 -2.75 -1.11
CA LYS A 6 17.47 -2.39 -0.75
C LYS A 6 16.56 -2.39 -1.98
N ILE A 7 15.43 -3.07 -1.88
CA ILE A 7 14.34 -2.99 -2.86
C ILE A 7 13.18 -2.22 -2.24
N PHE A 8 12.65 -1.23 -2.95
CA PHE A 8 11.40 -0.57 -2.62
C PHE A 8 10.33 -0.95 -3.65
N LEU A 9 9.24 -1.53 -3.17
CA LEU A 9 8.06 -1.88 -3.95
C LEU A 9 6.93 -0.95 -3.53
N LEU A 10 6.52 -0.07 -4.42
CA LEU A 10 5.51 0.95 -4.16
C LEU A 10 4.15 0.48 -4.67
N ASP A 11 3.17 0.44 -3.78
CA ASP A 11 1.77 0.25 -4.12
C ASP A 11 1.24 1.53 -4.78
N ALA A 12 1.00 1.48 -6.09
CA ALA A 12 0.66 2.66 -6.87
C ALA A 12 -0.63 3.30 -6.39
N PHE A 13 -1.73 2.52 -6.33
CA PHE A 13 -3.03 3.07 -6.01
C PHE A 13 -3.14 3.50 -4.55
N ALA A 14 -2.55 2.79 -3.60
CA ALA A 14 -2.51 3.23 -2.22
C ALA A 14 -1.85 4.62 -2.09
N LEU A 15 -0.77 4.87 -2.84
CA LEU A 15 -0.08 6.15 -2.84
C LEU A 15 -0.83 7.25 -3.60
N ILE A 16 -1.43 6.92 -4.76
CA ILE A 16 -2.19 7.86 -5.60
C ILE A 16 -3.45 8.33 -4.88
N TYR A 17 -4.25 7.41 -4.36
CA TYR A 17 -5.45 7.73 -3.58
C TYR A 17 -5.11 8.55 -2.34
N ARG A 18 -4.10 8.14 -1.60
CA ARG A 18 -3.61 8.90 -0.45
C ARG A 18 -3.20 10.33 -0.83
N ALA A 19 -2.49 10.49 -1.94
CA ALA A 19 -2.08 11.80 -2.45
C ALA A 19 -3.29 12.66 -2.83
N TYR A 20 -4.23 12.10 -3.58
CA TYR A 20 -5.45 12.79 -4.00
C TYR A 20 -6.27 13.28 -2.80
N PHE A 21 -6.58 12.39 -1.86
CA PHE A 21 -7.39 12.75 -0.70
C PHE A 21 -6.67 13.66 0.31
N ALA A 22 -5.34 13.67 0.35
CA ALA A 22 -4.59 14.61 1.18
C ALA A 22 -4.84 16.08 0.77
N PHE A 23 -5.20 16.32 -0.49
CA PHE A 23 -5.49 17.64 -1.03
C PHE A 23 -6.99 17.91 -1.26
N ALA A 24 -7.89 16.98 -0.87
CA ALA A 24 -9.34 17.09 -1.15
C ALA A 24 -9.96 18.43 -0.69
N LYS A 25 -9.46 19.02 0.43
CA LYS A 25 -9.92 20.32 0.94
C LYS A 25 -9.29 21.53 0.25
N ASN A 26 -8.17 21.34 -0.45
CA ASN A 26 -7.44 22.41 -1.13
C ASN A 26 -6.68 21.81 -2.33
N PRO A 27 -7.40 21.45 -3.41
CA PRO A 27 -6.84 20.80 -4.57
C PRO A 27 -5.80 21.67 -5.28
N ARG A 28 -4.82 21.03 -5.88
CA ARG A 28 -3.72 21.68 -6.62
C ARG A 28 -4.09 21.84 -8.08
N ILE A 29 -4.90 22.86 -8.38
CA ILE A 29 -5.33 23.14 -9.75
C ILE A 29 -4.24 23.91 -10.48
N ASN A 30 -3.85 23.46 -11.67
CA ASN A 30 -2.90 24.17 -12.53
C ASN A 30 -3.59 25.29 -13.33
N SER A 31 -2.80 26.07 -14.09
CA SER A 31 -3.31 27.18 -14.92
C SER A 31 -4.27 26.75 -16.06
N LYS A 32 -4.38 25.44 -16.34
CA LYS A 32 -5.27 24.86 -17.33
C LYS A 32 -6.53 24.26 -16.72
N GLY A 33 -6.75 24.42 -15.42
CA GLY A 33 -7.90 23.86 -14.70
C GLY A 33 -7.76 22.39 -14.29
N LEU A 34 -6.65 21.73 -14.56
CA LEU A 34 -6.43 20.33 -14.20
C LEU A 34 -6.04 20.20 -12.72
N ASP A 35 -6.68 19.26 -12.02
CA ASP A 35 -6.28 18.86 -10.66
C ASP A 35 -5.00 18.01 -10.70
N THR A 36 -3.92 18.57 -10.22
CA THR A 36 -2.61 17.91 -10.16
C THR A 36 -2.30 17.33 -8.78
N SER A 37 -3.24 17.30 -7.85
CA SER A 37 -3.05 16.88 -6.46
C SER A 37 -2.47 15.48 -6.35
N ALA A 38 -3.04 14.52 -7.08
CA ALA A 38 -2.59 13.13 -7.09
C ALA A 38 -1.15 13.01 -7.64
N VAL A 39 -0.88 13.64 -8.79
CA VAL A 39 0.46 13.65 -9.41
C VAL A 39 1.48 14.27 -8.48
N PHE A 40 1.15 15.45 -7.91
CA PHE A 40 2.04 16.17 -7.01
C PHE A 40 2.38 15.35 -5.75
N GLY A 41 1.37 14.80 -5.08
CA GLY A 41 1.58 14.03 -3.85
C GLY A 41 2.30 12.71 -4.10
N PHE A 42 1.97 12.01 -5.19
CA PHE A 42 2.67 10.80 -5.61
C PHE A 42 4.15 11.09 -5.92
N THR A 43 4.42 12.13 -6.71
CA THR A 43 5.78 12.56 -7.06
C THR A 43 6.61 12.90 -5.83
N ASN A 44 6.03 13.62 -4.87
CA ASN A 44 6.72 13.95 -3.63
C ASN A 44 7.08 12.69 -2.82
N SER A 45 6.16 11.74 -2.72
CA SER A 45 6.40 10.47 -2.02
C SER A 45 7.53 9.67 -2.70
N LEU A 46 7.53 9.63 -4.02
CA LEU A 46 8.56 8.97 -4.82
C LEU A 46 9.94 9.62 -4.62
N ILE A 47 10.02 10.94 -4.75
CA ILE A 47 11.27 11.71 -4.56
C ILE A 47 11.79 11.55 -3.12
N GLU A 48 10.90 11.53 -2.14
CA GLU A 48 11.27 11.33 -0.74
C GLU A 48 11.96 9.98 -0.52
N VAL A 49 11.40 8.91 -1.07
CA VAL A 49 12.00 7.57 -1.00
C VAL A 49 13.36 7.56 -1.69
N ILE A 50 13.45 8.07 -2.91
CA ILE A 50 14.71 8.09 -3.66
C ILE A 50 15.81 8.84 -2.90
N LYS A 51 15.48 10.02 -2.37
CA LYS A 51 16.47 10.88 -1.68
C LYS A 51 16.86 10.37 -0.29
N LYS A 52 15.86 9.92 0.51
CA LYS A 52 16.11 9.54 1.91
C LYS A 52 16.54 8.09 2.07
N GLN A 53 15.94 7.17 1.30
CA GLN A 53 16.21 5.74 1.46
C GLN A 53 17.30 5.22 0.52
N LYS A 54 17.55 5.94 -0.60
CA LYS A 54 18.56 5.59 -1.59
C LYS A 54 18.51 4.10 -1.97
N PRO A 55 17.34 3.62 -2.45
CA PRO A 55 17.17 2.21 -2.76
C PRO A 55 18.11 1.79 -3.91
N SER A 56 18.64 0.57 -3.85
CA SER A 56 19.37 -0.02 -4.98
C SER A 56 18.43 -0.41 -6.13
N HIS A 57 17.18 -0.77 -5.79
CA HIS A 57 16.11 -1.10 -6.73
C HIS A 57 14.81 -0.49 -6.26
N LEU A 58 14.02 0.02 -7.21
CA LEU A 58 12.71 0.60 -6.95
C LEU A 58 11.77 0.24 -8.09
N ALA A 59 10.54 -0.15 -7.76
CA ALA A 59 9.49 -0.37 -8.73
C ALA A 59 8.15 0.12 -8.19
N VAL A 60 7.26 0.53 -9.10
CA VAL A 60 5.87 0.88 -8.78
C VAL A 60 4.95 -0.19 -9.33
N VAL A 61 4.12 -0.75 -8.47
CA VAL A 61 3.24 -1.88 -8.81
C VAL A 61 1.81 -1.39 -8.91
N PHE A 62 1.14 -1.77 -9.99
CA PHE A 62 -0.21 -1.34 -10.32
C PHE A 62 -1.17 -2.54 -10.37
N ASP A 63 -2.41 -2.31 -9.93
CA ASP A 63 -3.52 -3.20 -10.27
C ASP A 63 -3.85 -3.13 -11.75
N THR A 64 -4.48 -4.18 -12.25
CA THR A 64 -5.02 -4.21 -13.61
C THR A 64 -6.54 -4.16 -13.58
N PRO A 65 -7.19 -3.62 -14.64
CA PRO A 65 -8.66 -3.57 -14.70
C PRO A 65 -9.33 -4.94 -14.81
N LYS A 66 -8.56 -6.00 -15.10
CA LYS A 66 -9.12 -7.34 -15.27
C LYS A 66 -9.53 -7.94 -13.92
N PRO A 67 -10.70 -8.60 -13.85
CA PRO A 67 -11.09 -9.36 -12.67
C PRO A 67 -10.01 -10.39 -12.29
N THR A 68 -9.82 -10.57 -11.00
CA THR A 68 -8.92 -11.58 -10.44
C THR A 68 -9.70 -12.86 -10.11
N GLN A 69 -8.99 -13.95 -9.78
CA GLN A 69 -9.62 -15.18 -9.33
C GLN A 69 -10.55 -14.94 -8.12
N ARG A 70 -10.20 -13.99 -7.24
CA ARG A 70 -11.05 -13.62 -6.08
C ARG A 70 -12.45 -13.17 -6.49
N HIS A 71 -12.59 -12.44 -7.60
CA HIS A 71 -13.92 -12.02 -8.11
C HIS A 71 -14.72 -13.20 -8.68
N VAL A 72 -14.05 -14.23 -9.18
CA VAL A 72 -14.71 -15.46 -9.66
C VAL A 72 -15.20 -16.30 -8.48
N ASP A 73 -14.33 -16.51 -7.49
CA ASP A 73 -14.60 -17.35 -6.33
C ASP A 73 -15.59 -16.70 -5.34
N PHE A 74 -15.57 -15.37 -5.26
CA PHE A 74 -16.42 -14.57 -4.38
C PHE A 74 -16.94 -13.33 -5.12
N PRO A 75 -18.08 -13.43 -5.83
CA PRO A 75 -18.64 -12.34 -6.63
C PRO A 75 -18.94 -11.05 -5.86
N SER A 76 -19.14 -11.14 -4.54
CA SER A 76 -19.32 -9.97 -3.66
C SER A 76 -18.01 -9.25 -3.30
N TYR A 77 -16.85 -9.80 -3.68
CA TYR A 77 -15.55 -9.20 -3.41
C TYR A 77 -15.44 -7.83 -4.04
N LYS A 78 -15.16 -6.82 -3.22
CA LYS A 78 -15.02 -5.41 -3.65
C LYS A 78 -16.28 -4.82 -4.33
N ALA A 79 -17.45 -5.47 -4.24
CA ALA A 79 -18.67 -5.04 -4.92
C ALA A 79 -19.18 -3.66 -4.46
N HIS A 80 -18.80 -3.21 -3.27
CA HIS A 80 -19.20 -1.90 -2.72
C HIS A 80 -18.19 -0.78 -3.00
N ARG A 81 -17.09 -1.09 -3.69
CA ARG A 81 -16.11 -0.04 -4.03
C ARG A 81 -16.72 0.95 -5.01
N GLU A 82 -16.63 2.22 -4.65
CA GLU A 82 -17.02 3.31 -5.53
C GLU A 82 -16.11 3.36 -6.78
N ALA A 83 -16.64 3.94 -7.85
CA ALA A 83 -15.85 4.20 -9.04
C ALA A 83 -14.64 5.10 -8.71
N MET A 84 -13.55 4.92 -9.45
CA MET A 84 -12.37 5.77 -9.32
C MET A 84 -12.75 7.24 -9.54
N PRO A 85 -12.35 8.16 -8.63
CA PRO A 85 -12.55 9.59 -8.84
C PRO A 85 -11.94 10.07 -10.16
N GLU A 86 -12.66 10.96 -10.87
CA GLU A 86 -12.21 11.50 -12.16
C GLU A 86 -10.80 12.09 -12.08
N GLY A 87 -10.51 12.89 -11.05
CA GLY A 87 -9.18 13.50 -10.87
C GLY A 87 -8.06 12.48 -10.67
N ILE A 88 -8.36 11.26 -10.21
CA ILE A 88 -7.37 10.17 -10.19
C ILE A 88 -7.18 9.60 -11.59
N SER A 89 -8.28 9.32 -12.31
CA SER A 89 -8.19 8.79 -13.68
C SER A 89 -7.47 9.74 -14.62
N GLU A 90 -7.70 11.05 -14.49
CA GLU A 90 -6.96 12.09 -15.23
C GLU A 90 -5.47 12.17 -14.85
N ALA A 91 -5.12 11.85 -13.62
CA ALA A 91 -3.73 11.86 -13.14
C ALA A 91 -2.89 10.68 -13.66
N LEU A 92 -3.51 9.53 -13.96
CA LEU A 92 -2.78 8.31 -14.32
C LEU A 92 -1.85 8.47 -15.53
N PRO A 93 -2.23 9.10 -16.65
CA PRO A 93 -1.31 9.31 -17.79
C PRO A 93 -0.08 10.14 -17.43
N TYR A 94 -0.22 11.10 -16.51
CA TYR A 94 0.90 11.94 -16.07
C TYR A 94 1.83 11.17 -15.14
N ILE A 95 1.28 10.30 -14.28
CA ILE A 95 2.07 9.41 -13.43
C ILE A 95 2.83 8.39 -14.28
N ASP A 96 2.19 7.81 -15.27
CA ASP A 96 2.83 6.88 -16.22
C ASP A 96 4.01 7.54 -16.92
N LYS A 97 3.80 8.73 -17.47
CA LYS A 97 4.87 9.51 -18.13
C LYS A 97 5.99 9.89 -17.17
N LEU A 98 5.67 10.23 -15.92
CA LEU A 98 6.66 10.51 -14.88
C LEU A 98 7.56 9.30 -14.63
N LEU A 99 6.97 8.12 -14.46
CA LEU A 99 7.72 6.88 -14.22
C LEU A 99 8.61 6.51 -15.43
N GLU A 100 8.10 6.69 -16.64
CA GLU A 100 8.86 6.48 -17.88
C GLU A 100 10.07 7.41 -17.95
N VAL A 101 9.88 8.72 -17.76
CA VAL A 101 10.98 9.71 -17.81
C VAL A 101 12.02 9.48 -16.71
N LEU A 102 11.60 9.02 -15.54
CA LEU A 102 12.49 8.68 -14.43
C LEU A 102 13.12 7.28 -14.57
N ASN A 103 12.79 6.55 -15.62
CA ASN A 103 13.22 5.16 -15.85
C ASN A 103 12.92 4.25 -14.65
N ILE A 104 11.74 4.43 -14.04
CA ILE A 104 11.28 3.62 -12.91
C ILE A 104 10.35 2.52 -13.44
N PRO A 105 10.66 1.24 -13.16
CA PRO A 105 9.83 0.13 -13.61
C PRO A 105 8.40 0.24 -13.10
N LYS A 106 7.44 0.17 -14.02
CA LYS A 106 6.02 -0.05 -13.75
C LYS A 106 5.74 -1.54 -13.89
N ILE A 107 5.29 -2.17 -12.81
CA ILE A 107 5.04 -3.61 -12.76
C ILE A 107 3.55 -3.87 -12.56
N TYR A 108 3.01 -4.82 -13.29
CA TYR A 108 1.66 -5.33 -13.14
C TYR A 108 1.57 -6.76 -13.67
N LYS A 109 0.57 -7.50 -13.24
CA LYS A 109 0.29 -8.84 -13.76
C LYS A 109 -1.21 -9.01 -13.94
N GLU A 110 -1.66 -9.28 -15.17
CA GLU A 110 -3.08 -9.53 -15.43
C GLU A 110 -3.60 -10.72 -14.62
N GLY A 111 -4.81 -10.57 -14.07
CA GLY A 111 -5.45 -11.58 -13.24
C GLY A 111 -4.97 -11.62 -11.79
N PHE A 112 -4.05 -10.74 -11.41
CA PHE A 112 -3.53 -10.58 -10.05
C PHE A 112 -3.66 -9.13 -9.58
N GLU A 113 -3.81 -8.93 -8.30
CA GLU A 113 -3.78 -7.61 -7.67
C GLU A 113 -2.34 -7.13 -7.43
N ALA A 114 -2.16 -5.83 -7.28
CA ALA A 114 -0.86 -5.26 -6.94
C ALA A 114 -0.25 -5.91 -5.70
N ASP A 115 -1.10 -6.25 -4.71
CA ASP A 115 -0.71 -6.90 -3.47
C ASP A 115 -0.06 -8.27 -3.70
N ASP A 116 -0.62 -9.08 -4.61
CA ASP A 116 -0.07 -10.39 -4.97
C ASP A 116 1.31 -10.25 -5.62
N VAL A 117 1.43 -9.26 -6.49
CA VAL A 117 2.68 -8.96 -7.20
C VAL A 117 3.74 -8.45 -6.23
N ILE A 118 3.39 -7.49 -5.36
CA ILE A 118 4.31 -6.96 -4.34
C ILE A 118 4.75 -8.08 -3.40
N GLY A 119 3.81 -8.90 -2.89
CA GLY A 119 4.12 -10.00 -2.00
C GLY A 119 5.05 -11.03 -2.63
N THR A 120 4.80 -11.36 -3.91
CA THR A 120 5.66 -12.28 -4.68
C THR A 120 7.07 -11.72 -4.85
N LEU A 121 7.19 -10.47 -5.27
CA LEU A 121 8.47 -9.81 -5.46
C LEU A 121 9.23 -9.63 -4.15
N ALA A 122 8.51 -9.33 -3.05
CA ALA A 122 9.10 -9.21 -1.73
C ALA A 122 9.74 -10.53 -1.28
N LYS A 123 9.02 -11.65 -1.40
CA LYS A 123 9.56 -12.97 -1.06
C LYS A 123 10.70 -13.41 -1.98
N GLN A 124 10.66 -13.05 -3.26
CA GLN A 124 11.78 -13.31 -4.18
C GLN A 124 13.00 -12.46 -3.86
N GLY A 125 12.81 -11.19 -3.52
CA GLY A 125 13.87 -10.27 -3.11
C GLY A 125 14.57 -10.75 -1.84
N GLU A 126 13.79 -11.14 -0.82
CA GLU A 126 14.31 -11.71 0.42
C GLU A 126 15.19 -12.94 0.16
N LYS A 127 14.70 -13.89 -0.66
CA LYS A 127 15.48 -15.10 -1.04
C LYS A 127 16.80 -14.78 -1.75
N LYS A 128 16.89 -13.63 -2.39
CA LYS A 128 18.10 -13.13 -3.06
C LYS A 128 18.98 -12.27 -2.15
N GLY A 129 18.67 -12.18 -0.86
CA GLY A 129 19.43 -11.44 0.14
C GLY A 129 19.23 -9.93 0.13
N TYR A 130 18.09 -9.45 -0.41
CA TYR A 130 17.74 -8.04 -0.34
C TYR A 130 16.93 -7.73 0.93
N LYS A 131 17.09 -6.52 1.46
CA LYS A 131 16.09 -5.93 2.33
C LYS A 131 14.98 -5.31 1.46
N VAL A 132 13.76 -5.76 1.69
CA VAL A 132 12.60 -5.34 0.88
C VAL A 132 11.68 -4.47 1.70
N TYR A 133 11.32 -3.34 1.15
CA TYR A 133 10.40 -2.37 1.74
C TYR A 133 9.15 -2.26 0.87
N MET A 134 8.02 -2.72 1.39
CA MET A 134 6.71 -2.60 0.77
C MET A 134 6.12 -1.25 1.18
N MET A 135 6.06 -0.30 0.24
CA MET A 135 5.55 1.05 0.52
C MET A 135 4.04 1.09 0.30
N THR A 136 3.33 0.82 1.35
CA THR A 136 1.87 0.83 1.41
C THR A 136 1.38 1.22 2.80
N SER A 137 0.14 1.67 2.91
CA SER A 137 -0.54 1.86 4.20
C SER A 137 -1.47 0.70 4.55
N ASP A 138 -1.62 -0.27 3.67
CA ASP A 138 -2.51 -1.41 3.86
C ASP A 138 -1.98 -2.35 4.94
N LYS A 139 -2.83 -2.63 5.94
CA LYS A 139 -2.51 -3.51 7.07
C LYS A 139 -2.27 -4.97 6.65
N ASP A 140 -2.85 -5.38 5.53
CA ASP A 140 -2.82 -6.77 5.09
C ASP A 140 -1.41 -7.23 4.70
N PHE A 141 -0.56 -6.28 4.31
CA PHE A 141 0.86 -6.54 4.06
C PHE A 141 1.66 -6.93 5.32
N ALA A 142 1.11 -6.70 6.51
CA ALA A 142 1.78 -7.08 7.76
C ALA A 142 2.05 -8.59 7.85
N GLN A 143 1.24 -9.43 7.20
CA GLN A 143 1.44 -10.88 7.12
C GLN A 143 2.72 -11.30 6.39
N LEU A 144 3.27 -10.41 5.56
CA LEU A 144 4.47 -10.68 4.75
C LEU A 144 5.77 -10.28 5.45
N VAL A 145 5.67 -9.52 6.53
CA VAL A 145 6.83 -9.01 7.28
C VAL A 145 7.68 -10.15 7.82
N SER A 146 8.98 -10.00 7.68
CA SER A 146 9.99 -10.96 8.13
C SER A 146 11.28 -10.24 8.54
N GLU A 147 12.37 -10.96 8.73
CA GLU A 147 13.69 -10.36 9.08
C GLU A 147 14.19 -9.38 8.00
N ASN A 148 13.86 -9.61 6.73
CA ASN A 148 14.30 -8.78 5.61
C ASN A 148 13.15 -8.17 4.79
N ILE A 149 11.90 -8.33 5.19
CA ILE A 149 10.74 -7.70 4.57
C ILE A 149 10.08 -6.76 5.57
N TYR A 150 9.92 -5.51 5.19
CA TYR A 150 9.40 -4.43 6.01
C TYR A 150 8.22 -3.74 5.32
N MET A 151 7.25 -3.26 6.09
CA MET A 151 6.29 -2.28 5.60
C MET A 151 6.87 -0.89 5.79
N TYR A 152 6.90 -0.10 4.72
CA TYR A 152 7.27 1.31 4.77
C TYR A 152 6.01 2.15 4.61
N ARG A 153 5.57 2.77 5.70
CA ARG A 153 4.35 3.55 5.76
C ARG A 153 4.68 5.04 5.68
N PRO A 154 4.36 5.70 4.54
CA PRO A 154 4.66 7.12 4.39
C PRO A 154 3.99 7.95 5.48
N GLY A 155 4.72 8.88 6.04
CA GLY A 155 4.21 9.84 7.00
C GLY A 155 3.23 10.83 6.37
N ASN A 156 2.55 11.59 7.22
CA ASN A 156 1.69 12.71 6.83
C ASN A 156 2.02 13.92 7.72
N LYS A 157 1.24 15.00 7.61
CA LYS A 157 1.43 16.22 8.42
C LYS A 157 1.46 15.96 9.93
N TRP A 158 0.79 14.89 10.39
CA TRP A 158 0.57 14.60 11.80
C TRP A 158 1.36 13.38 12.31
N GLN A 159 1.80 12.54 11.42
CA GLN A 159 2.49 11.29 11.75
C GLN A 159 3.74 11.16 10.91
N PRO A 160 4.90 10.87 11.51
CA PRO A 160 6.13 10.62 10.77
C PRO A 160 6.01 9.34 9.94
N THR A 161 6.89 9.20 8.97
CA THR A 161 7.09 7.95 8.25
C THR A 161 7.48 6.83 9.23
N GLN A 162 6.86 5.68 9.07
CA GLN A 162 7.09 4.51 9.92
C GLN A 162 7.60 3.34 9.09
N THR A 163 8.53 2.59 9.64
CA THR A 163 8.93 1.29 9.11
C THR A 163 8.50 0.23 10.11
N TRP A 164 7.65 -0.70 9.66
CA TRP A 164 7.21 -1.80 10.48
C TRP A 164 7.99 -3.07 10.12
N GLY A 165 8.77 -3.55 11.07
CA GLY A 165 9.34 -4.88 11.09
C GLY A 165 8.51 -5.81 11.98
N ILE A 166 9.10 -6.94 12.34
CA ILE A 166 8.43 -7.97 13.17
C ILE A 166 7.90 -7.36 14.47
N LYS A 167 8.72 -6.57 15.17
CA LYS A 167 8.36 -5.99 16.47
C LYS A 167 7.09 -5.13 16.37
N GLU A 168 7.07 -4.20 15.42
CA GLU A 168 5.95 -3.28 15.23
C GLU A 168 4.65 -4.01 14.85
N VAL A 169 4.77 -5.08 14.05
CA VAL A 169 3.64 -5.94 13.70
C VAL A 169 3.10 -6.68 14.91
N LEU A 170 3.97 -7.30 15.72
CA LEU A 170 3.55 -8.02 16.91
C LEU A 170 2.86 -7.10 17.92
N GLU A 171 3.41 -5.91 18.14
CA GLU A 171 2.82 -4.90 19.01
C GLU A 171 1.47 -4.39 18.48
N LYS A 172 1.40 -4.09 17.16
CA LYS A 172 0.20 -3.53 16.53
C LYS A 172 -1.00 -4.46 16.57
N PHE A 173 -0.77 -5.75 16.31
CA PHE A 173 -1.82 -6.77 16.27
C PHE A 173 -2.00 -7.50 17.61
N ASN A 174 -1.17 -7.20 18.61
CA ASN A 174 -1.14 -7.90 19.92
C ASN A 174 -1.06 -9.42 19.75
N ILE A 175 -0.13 -9.88 18.94
CA ILE A 175 0.12 -11.27 18.59
C ILE A 175 1.54 -11.69 18.96
N LYS A 176 1.79 -13.00 18.99
CA LYS A 176 3.12 -13.55 19.36
C LYS A 176 4.01 -13.88 18.15
N ARG A 177 3.44 -14.04 16.97
CA ARG A 177 4.14 -14.43 15.75
C ARG A 177 3.46 -13.78 14.54
N VAL A 178 4.25 -13.34 13.56
CA VAL A 178 3.77 -12.64 12.36
C VAL A 178 2.75 -13.48 11.56
N ASN A 179 2.91 -14.80 11.49
CA ASN A 179 1.96 -15.67 10.79
C ASN A 179 0.53 -15.64 11.37
N GLN A 180 0.35 -15.18 12.62
CA GLN A 180 -0.96 -15.01 13.22
C GLN A 180 -1.72 -13.79 12.66
N VAL A 181 -1.06 -12.91 11.90
CA VAL A 181 -1.74 -11.81 11.19
C VAL A 181 -2.82 -12.34 10.26
N ILE A 182 -2.56 -13.47 9.59
CA ILE A 182 -3.53 -14.11 8.68
C ILE A 182 -4.81 -14.50 9.43
N ASP A 183 -4.64 -15.19 10.56
CA ASP A 183 -5.78 -15.62 11.40
C ASP A 183 -6.53 -14.41 11.96
N PHE A 184 -5.77 -13.39 12.40
CA PHE A 184 -6.36 -12.15 12.93
C PHE A 184 -7.20 -11.44 11.87
N LEU A 185 -6.66 -11.26 10.65
CA LEU A 185 -7.37 -10.61 9.55
C LEU A 185 -8.59 -11.42 9.10
N ALA A 186 -8.47 -12.76 9.02
CA ALA A 186 -9.58 -13.64 8.68
C ALA A 186 -10.73 -13.54 9.69
N MET A 187 -10.41 -13.44 11.00
CA MET A 187 -11.43 -13.25 12.04
C MET A 187 -12.04 -11.85 12.00
N MET A 188 -11.24 -10.83 11.73
CA MET A 188 -11.71 -9.45 11.68
C MET A 188 -12.58 -9.17 10.46
N GLY A 189 -12.31 -9.82 9.33
CA GLY A 189 -12.90 -9.50 8.03
C GLY A 189 -12.40 -8.17 7.48
N ASP A 190 -12.92 -7.78 6.32
CA ASP A 190 -12.63 -6.50 5.69
C ASP A 190 -13.88 -5.91 5.03
N ALA A 191 -14.45 -4.88 5.66
CA ALA A 191 -15.64 -4.22 5.16
C ALA A 191 -15.38 -3.49 3.83
N ALA A 192 -14.16 -3.00 3.59
CA ALA A 192 -13.81 -2.33 2.34
C ALA A 192 -13.78 -3.29 1.15
N ASP A 193 -13.44 -4.55 1.41
CA ASP A 193 -13.42 -5.61 0.41
C ASP A 193 -14.66 -6.51 0.46
N ASN A 194 -15.64 -6.15 1.31
CA ASN A 194 -16.88 -6.90 1.52
C ASN A 194 -16.64 -8.33 2.03
N ILE A 195 -15.58 -8.51 2.83
CA ILE A 195 -15.26 -9.80 3.45
C ILE A 195 -15.86 -9.82 4.86
N PRO A 196 -16.82 -10.72 5.15
CA PRO A 196 -17.42 -10.81 6.46
C PRO A 196 -16.41 -11.31 7.50
N GLY A 197 -16.36 -10.66 8.66
CA GLY A 197 -15.63 -11.14 9.82
C GLY A 197 -16.52 -11.98 10.75
N ILE A 198 -15.92 -12.50 11.80
CA ILE A 198 -16.67 -13.20 12.88
C ILE A 198 -17.21 -12.13 13.82
N LEU A 199 -18.50 -11.80 13.71
CA LEU A 199 -19.17 -10.67 14.36
C LEU A 199 -18.96 -10.60 15.89
N SER A 200 -18.83 -11.71 16.57
CA SER A 200 -18.61 -11.76 18.02
C SER A 200 -17.19 -11.35 18.46
N LEU A 201 -16.21 -11.33 17.56
CA LEU A 201 -14.82 -11.03 17.87
C LEU A 201 -14.46 -9.56 17.61
N ILE A 202 -15.29 -8.81 16.88
CA ILE A 202 -15.08 -7.37 16.64
C ILE A 202 -15.04 -6.61 17.97
N HIS A 203 -15.85 -6.98 18.95
CA HIS A 203 -15.87 -6.36 20.27
C HIS A 203 -14.66 -6.70 21.14
N ILE A 204 -13.92 -7.76 20.83
CA ILE A 204 -12.73 -8.20 21.58
C ILE A 204 -11.46 -7.59 21.00
N SER A 205 -11.44 -7.30 19.69
CA SER A 205 -10.27 -6.79 18.97
C SER A 205 -10.18 -5.25 18.92
N GLU A 206 -11.27 -4.55 19.19
CA GLU A 206 -11.19 -3.08 19.40
C GLU A 206 -10.74 -2.82 20.84
N PRO A 207 -9.56 -2.17 21.03
CA PRO A 207 -9.27 -1.61 22.35
C PRO A 207 -10.39 -0.62 22.67
N THR A 208 -11.10 -0.86 23.75
CA THR A 208 -12.18 -0.04 24.30
C THR A 208 -11.86 1.44 24.07
N ARG A 209 -12.52 2.06 23.10
CA ARG A 209 -12.70 3.51 23.10
C ARG A 209 -13.55 3.80 24.33
N GLN A 210 -12.90 4.00 25.48
CA GLN A 210 -13.55 4.62 26.61
C GLN A 210 -14.07 5.96 26.12
N PHE A 211 -15.38 6.05 25.97
CA PHE A 211 -16.08 7.33 25.91
C PHE A 211 -15.73 8.07 27.18
N ARG A 212 -14.82 9.04 27.10
CA ARG A 212 -14.78 10.10 28.09
C ARG A 212 -15.99 11.00 27.82
N ILE A 213 -16.95 10.92 28.73
CA ILE A 213 -18.01 11.89 28.91
C ILE A 213 -17.38 13.23 29.31
#